data_7f3c9e0a229adae2daf4f7c727bcefac
#
_entry.id   7f3c9e0a229adae2daf4f7c727bcefac
#
_cell.length_a   1.000
_cell.length_b   1.000
_cell.length_c   1.000
_cell.angle_alpha   90.00
_cell.angle_beta   90.00
_cell.angle_gamma   90.00
#
_symmetry.space_group_name_H-M   'P 1'
#
loop_
_entity.id
_entity.type
_entity.pdbx_description
1 polymer ?
#
loop_
_entity_poly.entity_id
_entity_poly.type
_entity_poly.pdbx_seq_one_letter_code
_entity_poly.pdbx_strand_id
1 'polypeptide(L)'
;KVSKKKFISFNKKINSINKELNNYLSKNKGANIVGYGASATTTTLISHFKLNKKLKYLVDENPGKINTFSPGFHIPVYSSKKLKTDKPDIIVILAWRYKKQIIEKLKKMNLKTLVVTPIPKLEIKKIK
;
A
#
# COMPACT_ATOMS: atom_id res chain seq x y z
N LYS A 1 -3.64 -26.12 -10.54
CA LYS A 1 -2.24 -25.99 -10.95
C LYS A 1 -2.10 -24.88 -11.99
N VAL A 2 -1.30 -23.86 -11.67
CA VAL A 2 -1.05 -22.75 -12.61
C VAL A 2 -0.07 -23.25 -13.67
N SER A 3 -0.40 -23.07 -14.95
CA SER A 3 0.50 -23.45 -16.02
C SER A 3 1.73 -22.54 -16.03
N LYS A 4 2.85 -23.06 -16.55
CA LYS A 4 4.10 -22.29 -16.68
C LYS A 4 3.87 -20.98 -17.46
N LYS A 5 3.07 -21.06 -18.52
CA LYS A 5 2.75 -19.90 -19.35
C LYS A 5 1.99 -18.82 -18.57
N LYS A 6 1.01 -19.21 -17.74
CA LYS A 6 0.27 -18.28 -16.90
C LYS A 6 1.15 -17.66 -15.82
N PHE A 7 2.08 -18.43 -15.27
CA PHE A 7 3.02 -17.94 -14.27
C PHE A 7 3.94 -16.86 -14.85
N ILE A 8 4.47 -17.06 -16.04
CA ILE A 8 5.33 -16.09 -16.72
C ILE A 8 4.56 -14.81 -17.03
N SER A 9 3.31 -14.93 -17.50
CA SER A 9 2.45 -13.79 -17.80
C SER A 9 2.17 -12.96 -16.53
N PHE A 10 1.90 -13.63 -15.42
CA PHE A 10 1.66 -12.97 -14.13
C PHE A 10 2.89 -12.20 -13.67
N ASN A 11 4.08 -12.80 -13.75
CA ASN A 11 5.32 -12.14 -13.37
C ASN A 11 5.62 -10.91 -14.22
N LYS A 12 5.38 -10.97 -15.52
CA LYS A 12 5.53 -9.82 -16.40
C LYS A 12 4.62 -8.68 -16.01
N LYS A 13 3.37 -8.99 -15.66
CA LYS A 13 2.38 -8.01 -15.22
C LYS A 13 2.83 -7.34 -13.93
N ILE A 14 3.29 -8.12 -12.96
CA ILE A 14 3.79 -7.61 -11.68
C ILE A 14 4.99 -6.70 -11.90
N ASN A 15 5.92 -7.09 -12.76
CA ASN A 15 7.10 -6.28 -13.07
C ASN A 15 6.73 -4.96 -13.72
N SER A 16 5.73 -4.96 -14.61
CA SER A 16 5.23 -3.75 -15.25
C SER A 16 4.60 -2.81 -14.22
N ILE A 17 3.79 -3.35 -13.31
CA ILE A 17 3.18 -2.59 -12.23
C ILE A 17 4.27 -1.98 -11.33
N ASN A 18 5.32 -2.75 -11.04
CA ASN A 18 6.43 -2.28 -10.23
C ASN A 18 7.08 -1.03 -10.83
N LYS A 19 7.35 -1.06 -12.13
CA LYS A 19 7.93 0.09 -12.83
C LYS A 19 7.00 1.31 -12.78
N GLU A 20 5.72 1.12 -13.09
CA GLU A 20 4.74 2.19 -13.07
C GLU A 20 4.59 2.80 -11.68
N LEU A 21 4.49 1.95 -10.66
CA LEU A 21 4.35 2.39 -9.28
C LEU A 21 5.56 3.20 -8.83
N ASN A 22 6.76 2.68 -9.07
CA ASN A 22 7.98 3.36 -8.65
C ASN A 22 8.19 4.67 -9.40
N ASN A 23 7.85 4.71 -10.68
CA ASN A 23 7.88 5.96 -11.45
C ASN A 23 6.92 6.99 -10.87
N TYR A 24 5.71 6.58 -10.55
CA TYR A 24 4.71 7.47 -9.97
C TYR A 24 5.17 8.04 -8.62
N LEU A 25 5.67 7.17 -7.75
CA LEU A 25 6.14 7.60 -6.42
C LEU A 25 7.38 8.48 -6.52
N SER A 26 8.26 8.22 -7.48
CA SER A 26 9.45 9.04 -7.70
C SER A 26 9.11 10.46 -8.16
N LYS A 27 8.03 10.61 -8.93
CA LYS A 27 7.56 11.94 -9.36
C LYS A 27 6.97 12.74 -8.20
N ASN A 28 6.61 12.07 -7.11
CA ASN A 28 6.03 12.71 -5.92
C ASN A 28 7.04 12.72 -4.77
N LYS A 29 8.28 13.01 -5.08
CA LYS A 29 9.37 13.11 -4.11
C LYS A 29 9.01 14.13 -3.02
N GLY A 30 9.25 13.75 -1.78
CA GLY A 30 8.88 14.59 -0.65
C GLY A 30 7.46 14.38 -0.15
N ALA A 31 6.63 13.61 -0.87
CA ALA A 31 5.29 13.29 -0.41
C ALA A 31 5.33 12.35 0.80
N ASN A 32 4.37 12.52 1.70
CA ASN A 32 4.18 11.62 2.84
C ASN A 32 3.42 10.40 2.36
N ILE A 33 4.10 9.27 2.23
CA ILE A 33 3.54 8.02 1.69
C ILE A 33 3.40 6.99 2.80
N VAL A 34 2.20 6.43 2.94
CA VAL A 34 1.94 5.39 3.94
C VAL A 34 1.31 4.18 3.27
N GLY A 35 1.46 3.00 3.91
CA GLY A 35 0.83 1.78 3.42
C GLY A 35 -0.37 1.39 4.27
N TYR A 36 -1.36 0.80 3.66
CA TYR A 36 -2.53 0.28 4.36
C TYR A 36 -2.52 -1.24 4.31
N GLY A 37 -2.26 -1.87 5.44
CA GLY A 37 -2.16 -3.31 5.61
C GLY A 37 -0.80 -3.72 6.17
N ALA A 38 -0.80 -4.66 7.13
CA ALA A 38 0.43 -5.10 7.80
C ALA A 38 0.51 -6.63 7.93
N SER A 39 -0.14 -7.37 7.03
CA SER A 39 -0.11 -8.83 7.02
C SER A 39 1.18 -9.36 6.40
N ALA A 40 1.38 -10.68 6.46
CA ALA A 40 2.50 -11.34 5.80
C ALA A 40 2.50 -11.07 4.28
N THR A 41 1.31 -11.04 3.67
CA THR A 41 1.17 -10.70 2.24
C THR A 41 1.65 -9.28 1.97
N THR A 42 1.35 -8.36 2.86
CA THR A 42 1.81 -6.97 2.78
C THR A 42 3.33 -6.89 2.78
N THR A 43 3.99 -7.65 3.66
CA THR A 43 5.46 -7.70 3.72
C THR A 43 6.04 -8.14 2.39
N THR A 44 5.45 -9.16 1.77
CA THR A 44 5.88 -9.65 0.45
C THR A 44 5.74 -8.55 -0.61
N LEU A 45 4.64 -7.82 -0.60
CA LEU A 45 4.43 -6.73 -1.56
C LEU A 45 5.41 -5.58 -1.35
N ILE A 46 5.71 -5.23 -0.11
CA ILE A 46 6.69 -4.19 0.19
C ILE A 46 8.05 -4.57 -0.39
N SER A 47 8.46 -5.83 -0.20
CA SER A 47 9.71 -6.34 -0.77
C SER A 47 9.67 -6.31 -2.29
N HIS A 48 8.62 -6.83 -2.87
CA HIS A 48 8.49 -6.96 -4.32
C HIS A 48 8.49 -5.60 -5.03
N PHE A 49 7.78 -4.62 -4.50
CA PHE A 49 7.70 -3.28 -5.08
C PHE A 49 8.76 -2.32 -4.53
N LYS A 50 9.67 -2.81 -3.69
CA LYS A 50 10.77 -2.01 -3.12
C LYS A 50 10.27 -0.76 -2.41
N LEU A 51 9.23 -0.91 -1.61
CA LEU A 51 8.58 0.19 -0.91
C LEU A 51 9.17 0.46 0.49
N ASN A 52 10.09 -0.37 0.96
CA ASN A 52 10.58 -0.31 2.33
C ASN A 52 11.20 1.04 2.73
N LYS A 53 11.78 1.76 1.78
CA LYS A 53 12.36 3.09 2.01
C LYS A 53 11.42 4.23 1.69
N LYS A 54 10.27 3.94 1.11
CA LYS A 54 9.30 4.96 0.68
C LYS A 54 8.14 5.12 1.63
N LEU A 55 7.79 4.06 2.37
CA LEU A 55 6.67 4.08 3.30
C LEU A 55 7.11 4.59 4.66
N LYS A 56 6.44 5.63 5.14
CA LYS A 56 6.72 6.22 6.44
C LYS A 56 6.22 5.31 7.57
N TYR A 57 5.04 4.73 7.40
CA TYR A 57 4.46 3.77 8.34
C TYR A 57 3.38 2.96 7.63
N LEU A 58 2.88 1.94 8.32
CA LEU A 58 1.74 1.16 7.88
C LEU A 58 0.57 1.40 8.82
N VAL A 59 -0.65 1.24 8.33
CA VAL A 59 -1.82 1.23 9.19
C VAL A 59 -2.55 -0.09 9.05
N ASP A 60 -3.13 -0.56 10.15
CA ASP A 60 -3.90 -1.79 10.18
C ASP A 60 -4.97 -1.68 11.25
N GLU A 61 -6.06 -2.40 11.07
CA GLU A 61 -7.15 -2.41 12.05
C GLU A 61 -6.99 -3.53 13.07
N ASN A 62 -6.12 -4.50 12.80
CA ASN A 62 -5.89 -5.64 13.70
C ASN A 62 -5.14 -5.18 14.96
N PRO A 63 -5.76 -5.27 16.16
CA PRO A 63 -5.09 -4.86 17.40
C PRO A 63 -3.76 -5.56 17.64
N GLY A 64 -3.59 -6.79 17.13
CA GLY A 64 -2.33 -7.52 17.26
C GLY A 64 -1.20 -6.97 16.40
N LYS A 65 -1.51 -6.10 15.44
CA LYS A 65 -0.51 -5.48 14.57
C LYS A 65 -0.20 -4.04 14.97
N ILE A 66 -1.15 -3.35 15.60
CA ILE A 66 -1.00 -1.96 15.98
C ILE A 66 0.12 -1.83 17.03
N ASN A 67 0.96 -0.80 16.88
CA ASN A 67 2.12 -0.52 17.73
C ASN A 67 3.22 -1.58 17.64
N THR A 68 3.27 -2.32 16.52
CA THR A 68 4.35 -3.24 16.22
C THR A 68 5.17 -2.71 15.05
N PHE A 69 6.13 -3.50 14.58
CA PHE A 69 6.92 -3.20 13.39
C PHE A 69 6.73 -4.31 12.37
N SER A 70 6.76 -3.96 11.09
CA SER A 70 6.66 -4.96 10.04
C SER A 70 7.88 -5.89 10.10
N PRO A 71 7.70 -7.20 9.90
CA PRO A 71 8.83 -8.13 9.88
C PRO A 71 9.82 -7.77 8.78
N GLY A 72 11.11 -7.79 9.10
CA GLY A 72 12.19 -7.58 8.15
C GLY A 72 12.52 -6.14 7.80
N PHE A 73 11.55 -5.25 7.80
CA PHE A 73 11.76 -3.85 7.39
C PHE A 73 11.65 -2.85 8.54
N HIS A 74 11.15 -3.29 9.69
CA HIS A 74 10.96 -2.43 10.86
C HIS A 74 10.13 -1.17 10.59
N ILE A 75 9.16 -1.25 9.68
CA ILE A 75 8.26 -0.14 9.43
C ILE A 75 7.21 -0.13 10.53
N PRO A 76 7.00 1.00 11.24
CA PRO A 76 6.03 1.02 12.34
C PRO A 76 4.60 0.86 11.83
N VAL A 77 3.77 0.21 12.63
CA VAL A 77 2.35 -0.04 12.32
C VAL A 77 1.49 0.70 13.33
N TYR A 78 0.57 1.53 12.83
CA TYR A 78 -0.35 2.30 13.66
C TYR A 78 -1.80 1.97 13.31
N SER A 79 -2.74 2.41 14.14
CA SER A 79 -4.15 2.31 13.79
C SER A 79 -4.48 3.34 12.71
N SER A 80 -5.59 3.13 12.00
CA SER A 80 -6.02 4.07 10.96
C SER A 80 -6.34 5.46 11.50
N LYS A 81 -6.52 5.61 12.80
CA LYS A 81 -6.72 6.92 13.44
C LYS A 81 -5.54 7.86 13.20
N LYS A 82 -4.34 7.30 13.02
CA LYS A 82 -3.14 8.07 12.70
C LYS A 82 -3.30 8.89 11.42
N LEU A 83 -4.10 8.39 10.48
CA LEU A 83 -4.31 9.07 9.20
C LEU A 83 -5.00 10.42 9.36
N LYS A 84 -5.87 10.57 10.35
CA LYS A 84 -6.57 11.83 10.61
C LYS A 84 -5.64 12.93 11.09
N THR A 85 -4.66 12.57 11.89
CA THR A 85 -3.70 13.54 12.45
C THR A 85 -2.54 13.81 11.49
N ASP A 86 -2.05 12.76 10.83
CA ASP A 86 -0.89 12.87 9.93
C ASP A 86 -1.23 13.40 8.54
N LYS A 87 -2.42 13.10 8.04
CA LYS A 87 -2.91 13.52 6.72
C LYS A 87 -1.91 13.22 5.60
N PRO A 88 -1.63 11.93 5.34
CA PRO A 88 -0.65 11.58 4.32
C PRO A 88 -1.09 12.01 2.93
N ASP A 89 -0.10 12.29 2.07
CA ASP A 89 -0.35 12.67 0.68
C ASP A 89 -0.77 11.49 -0.18
N ILE A 90 -0.18 10.33 0.08
CA ILE A 90 -0.43 9.11 -0.70
C ILE A 90 -0.61 7.93 0.25
N ILE A 91 -1.66 7.16 0.03
CA ILE A 91 -1.91 5.90 0.74
C ILE A 91 -1.83 4.77 -0.27
N VAL A 92 -0.88 3.85 -0.08
CA VAL A 92 -0.74 2.66 -0.92
C VAL A 92 -1.51 1.52 -0.26
N ILE A 93 -2.54 1.02 -0.93
CA ILE A 93 -3.33 -0.09 -0.41
C ILE A 93 -2.59 -1.41 -0.69
N LEU A 94 -2.00 -1.97 0.36
CA LEU A 94 -1.29 -3.23 0.29
C LEU A 94 -2.23 -4.40 0.58
N ALA A 95 -3.23 -4.19 1.42
CA ALA A 95 -4.30 -5.16 1.66
C ALA A 95 -5.33 -5.07 0.53
N TRP A 96 -4.90 -5.36 -0.69
CA TRP A 96 -5.66 -5.10 -1.91
C TRP A 96 -6.98 -5.87 -2.01
N ARG A 97 -7.10 -6.99 -1.33
CA ARG A 97 -8.36 -7.76 -1.30
C ARG A 97 -9.48 -7.00 -0.60
N TYR A 98 -9.12 -6.05 0.25
CA TYR A 98 -10.06 -5.23 1.01
C TYR A 98 -10.13 -3.80 0.49
N LYS A 99 -9.65 -3.58 -0.74
CA LYS A 99 -9.58 -2.27 -1.38
C LYS A 99 -10.89 -1.47 -1.25
N LYS A 100 -12.02 -2.09 -1.59
CA LYS A 100 -13.31 -1.42 -1.58
C LYS A 100 -13.68 -0.91 -0.18
N GLN A 101 -13.55 -1.78 0.81
CA GLN A 101 -13.86 -1.45 2.19
C GLN A 101 -12.92 -0.37 2.73
N ILE A 102 -11.64 -0.44 2.37
CA ILE A 102 -10.64 0.54 2.79
C ILE A 102 -10.96 1.91 2.18
N ILE A 103 -11.26 1.97 0.90
CA ILE A 103 -11.60 3.23 0.23
C ILE A 103 -12.86 3.86 0.84
N GLU A 104 -13.89 3.06 1.12
CA GLU A 104 -15.10 3.55 1.77
C GLU A 104 -14.81 4.13 3.15
N LYS A 105 -13.95 3.46 3.91
CA LYS A 105 -13.54 3.93 5.23
C LYS A 105 -12.79 5.25 5.13
N LEU A 106 -11.86 5.37 4.19
CA LEU A 106 -11.09 6.59 4.00
C LEU A 106 -11.99 7.77 3.59
N LYS A 107 -13.00 7.51 2.78
CA LYS A 107 -13.99 8.53 2.41
C LYS A 107 -14.76 9.02 3.64
N LYS A 108 -15.18 8.10 4.52
CA LYS A 108 -15.90 8.44 5.74
C LYS A 108 -15.04 9.26 6.71
N MET A 109 -13.72 9.10 6.63
CA MET A 109 -12.78 9.86 7.45
C MET A 109 -12.55 11.27 6.92
N ASN A 110 -13.12 11.61 5.77
CA ASN A 110 -12.97 12.91 5.11
C ASN A 110 -11.51 13.27 4.82
N LEU A 111 -10.74 12.28 4.44
CA LEU A 111 -9.33 12.48 4.07
C LEU A 111 -9.23 12.98 2.63
N LYS A 112 -8.32 13.91 2.41
CA LYS A 112 -7.93 14.37 1.07
C LYS A 112 -6.59 13.75 0.76
N THR A 113 -6.59 12.68 -0.03
CA THR A 113 -5.37 11.92 -0.30
C THR A 113 -5.47 11.20 -1.64
N LEU A 114 -4.32 10.83 -2.18
CA LEU A 114 -4.28 9.95 -3.35
C LEU A 114 -4.17 8.52 -2.86
N VAL A 115 -5.04 7.66 -3.35
CA VAL A 115 -5.06 6.24 -2.99
C VAL A 115 -4.51 5.44 -4.16
N VAL A 116 -3.44 4.72 -3.93
CA VAL A 116 -2.78 3.89 -4.94
C VAL A 116 -3.00 2.43 -4.62
N THR A 117 -3.59 1.69 -5.56
CA THR A 117 -3.77 0.25 -5.43
C THR A 117 -2.93 -0.41 -6.51
N PRO A 118 -1.82 -1.09 -6.15
CA PRO A 118 -0.94 -1.66 -7.18
C PRO A 118 -1.42 -2.97 -7.78
N ILE A 119 -2.25 -3.74 -7.07
CA ILE A 119 -2.69 -5.06 -7.49
C ILE A 119 -4.22 -5.12 -7.47
N PRO A 120 -4.88 -5.79 -8.43
CA PRO A 120 -4.34 -6.58 -9.55
C PRO A 120 -3.83 -5.74 -10.72
N LYS A 121 -4.12 -4.45 -10.73
CA LYS A 121 -3.54 -3.50 -11.68
C LYS A 121 -3.35 -2.16 -10.96
N LEU A 122 -2.43 -1.36 -11.43
CA LEU A 122 -2.17 -0.07 -10.81
C LEU A 122 -3.35 0.87 -11.03
N GLU A 123 -3.95 1.33 -9.94
CA GLU A 123 -5.03 2.31 -9.95
C GLU A 123 -4.69 3.44 -8.99
N ILE A 124 -4.92 4.67 -9.43
CA ILE A 124 -4.70 5.85 -8.62
C ILE A 124 -6.02 6.60 -8.52
N LYS A 125 -6.50 6.79 -7.30
CA LYS A 125 -7.78 7.45 -7.05
C LYS A 125 -7.60 8.59 -6.07
N LYS A 126 -8.14 9.76 -6.41
CA LYS A 126 -8.12 10.90 -5.51
C LYS A 126 -9.36 10.86 -4.62
N ILE A 127 -9.16 10.96 -3.32
CA ILE A 127 -10.23 11.06 -2.33
C ILE A 127 -10.27 12.49 -1.81
N LYS A 128 -11.45 13.08 -1.85
CA LYS A 128 -11.68 14.42 -1.33
C LYS A 128 -12.41 14.39 0.01
#